data_5d5d2a03533fecf8eae0c5471a2009fe
#
_entry.id   5d5d2a03533fecf8eae0c5471a2009fe
#
_cell.length_a   1.000
_cell.length_b   1.000
_cell.length_c   1.000
_cell.angle_alpha   90.00
_cell.angle_beta   90.00
_cell.angle_gamma   90.00
#
_symmetry.space_group_name_H-M   'P 1'
#
loop_
_entity.id
_entity.type
_entity.pdbx_description
1 polymer ?
#
loop_
_entity_poly.entity_id
_entity_poly.type
_entity_poly.pdbx_seq_one_letter_code
_entity_poly.pdbx_strand_id
1 'polypeptide(L)'
;MKKFKPIIRCVIFLAGLAAIMGVIDFACVQTGYVNYILRNVCAKDNGTDYDTVVIGASHARASSDPEQIDKNAGTYSINMAIPGETVKDSYYVLEETCRTNDIKTVILDIDYQYYFNPPKEGFYTEQFIQCQMDWRSYVKWQYIYDNMERMEIRNVFTRRQACTFTPSNMKDNIEQKLSKGYKEADIYSLDVDGGTYAGRGYFYIKPVSGELAG
;
A
#
# COMPACT_ATOMS: atom_id res chain seq x y z
N MET A 1 -22.24 26.64 33.88
CA MET A 1 -20.93 25.95 33.90
C MET A 1 -20.97 24.47 34.32
N LYS A 2 -21.92 23.99 35.14
CA LYS A 2 -21.97 22.54 35.56
C LYS A 2 -22.27 21.55 34.43
N LYS A 3 -23.03 21.96 33.40
CA LYS A 3 -23.45 21.05 32.27
C LYS A 3 -22.33 20.78 31.26
N PHE A 4 -21.27 21.60 31.19
CA PHE A 4 -20.15 21.41 30.26
C PHE A 4 -19.05 20.46 30.75
N LYS A 5 -18.98 20.21 32.08
CA LYS A 5 -17.97 19.34 32.65
C LYS A 5 -17.96 17.90 32.08
N PRO A 6 -19.11 17.20 31.89
CA PRO A 6 -19.10 15.88 31.30
C PRO A 6 -18.65 15.90 29.85
N ILE A 7 -19.04 16.89 29.07
CA ILE A 7 -18.63 17.03 27.65
C ILE A 7 -17.12 17.18 27.57
N ILE A 8 -16.53 18.06 28.38
CA ILE A 8 -15.08 18.26 28.42
C ILE A 8 -14.36 16.96 28.79
N ARG A 9 -14.88 16.19 29.76
CA ARG A 9 -14.29 14.89 30.12
C ARG A 9 -14.34 13.89 28.97
N CYS A 10 -15.46 13.82 28.25
CA CYS A 10 -15.58 12.97 27.06
C CYS A 10 -14.58 13.38 25.98
N VAL A 11 -14.43 14.67 25.72
CA VAL A 11 -13.47 15.19 24.73
C VAL A 11 -12.04 14.82 25.11
N ILE A 12 -11.67 15.03 26.38
CA ILE A 12 -10.32 14.67 26.90
C ILE A 12 -10.09 13.16 26.79
N PHE A 13 -11.09 12.35 27.14
CA PHE A 13 -11.00 10.88 27.01
C PHE A 13 -10.79 10.45 25.56
N LEU A 14 -11.61 10.97 24.63
CA LEU A 14 -11.49 10.68 23.20
C LEU A 14 -10.16 11.15 22.61
N ALA A 15 -9.69 12.32 23.01
CA ALA A 15 -8.37 12.81 22.59
C ALA A 15 -7.23 11.94 23.12
N GLY A 16 -7.32 11.50 24.38
CA GLY A 16 -6.36 10.55 24.96
C GLY A 16 -6.35 9.21 24.24
N LEU A 17 -7.54 8.66 23.95
CA LEU A 17 -7.68 7.42 23.17
C LEU A 17 -7.08 7.55 21.77
N ALA A 18 -7.39 8.65 21.07
CA ALA A 18 -6.83 8.92 19.74
C ALA A 18 -5.30 9.04 19.77
N ALA A 19 -4.74 9.69 20.81
CA ALA A 19 -3.29 9.78 20.99
C ALA A 19 -2.65 8.41 21.22
N ILE A 20 -3.25 7.55 22.06
CA ILE A 20 -2.77 6.19 22.29
C ILE A 20 -2.83 5.37 20.99
N MET A 21 -3.93 5.45 20.27
CA MET A 21 -4.08 4.77 18.97
C MET A 21 -3.03 5.24 17.98
N GLY A 22 -2.75 6.53 17.92
CA GLY A 22 -1.70 7.11 17.07
C GLY A 22 -0.30 6.58 17.40
N VAL A 23 0.01 6.42 18.69
CA VAL A 23 1.30 5.84 19.14
C VAL A 23 1.39 4.37 18.74
N ILE A 24 0.31 3.61 18.92
CA ILE A 24 0.26 2.20 18.52
C ILE A 24 0.41 2.07 17.00
N ASP A 25 -0.33 2.84 16.22
CA ASP A 25 -0.21 2.89 14.76
C ASP A 25 1.22 3.21 14.34
N PHE A 26 1.82 4.24 14.95
CA PHE A 26 3.18 4.63 14.62
C PHE A 26 4.19 3.53 14.90
N ALA A 27 4.09 2.82 16.02
CA ALA A 27 5.05 1.81 16.42
C ALA A 27 4.79 0.44 15.76
N CYS A 28 3.52 0.05 15.60
CA CYS A 28 3.14 -1.31 15.28
C CYS A 28 2.75 -1.54 13.81
N VAL A 29 2.22 -0.52 13.11
CA VAL A 29 1.84 -0.67 11.71
C VAL A 29 3.09 -0.76 10.85
N GLN A 30 3.21 -1.86 10.13
CA GLN A 30 4.32 -2.07 9.21
C GLN A 30 4.32 -1.02 8.10
N THR A 31 5.50 -0.53 7.79
CA THR A 31 5.75 0.30 6.62
C THR A 31 6.32 -0.60 5.54
N GLY A 32 5.59 -0.78 4.46
CA GLY A 32 6.10 -1.43 3.27
C GLY A 32 6.12 -0.44 2.10
N TYR A 33 6.73 -0.80 1.01
CA TYR A 33 6.75 -0.01 -0.23
C TYR A 33 5.33 0.28 -0.75
N VAL A 34 4.38 -0.62 -0.49
CA VAL A 34 2.97 -0.43 -0.87
C VAL A 34 2.36 0.75 -0.15
N ASN A 35 2.67 0.93 1.14
CA ASN A 35 2.29 2.11 1.91
C ASN A 35 2.70 3.39 1.20
N TYR A 36 3.89 3.34 0.66
CA TYR A 36 4.49 4.46 -0.01
C TYR A 36 3.83 4.73 -1.35
N ILE A 37 3.65 3.69 -2.17
CA ILE A 37 3.08 3.82 -3.52
C ILE A 37 1.65 4.34 -3.45
N LEU A 38 0.76 3.69 -2.70
CA LEU A 38 -0.63 4.13 -2.57
C LEU A 38 -0.74 5.53 -1.96
N ARG A 39 0.10 5.83 -0.99
CA ARG A 39 0.06 7.12 -0.29
C ARG A 39 0.62 8.28 -1.12
N ASN A 40 1.70 8.07 -1.85
CA ASN A 40 2.38 9.13 -2.59
C ASN A 40 1.96 9.23 -4.05
N VAL A 41 1.60 8.12 -4.67
CA VAL A 41 1.14 8.10 -6.06
C VAL A 41 -0.32 8.47 -6.18
N CYS A 42 -1.13 8.02 -5.23
CA CYS A 42 -2.54 8.41 -5.17
C CYS A 42 -2.75 9.79 -4.51
N ALA A 43 -1.75 10.37 -3.88
CA ALA A 43 -1.81 11.74 -3.38
C ALA A 43 -1.46 12.71 -4.50
N LYS A 44 -2.38 13.61 -4.84
CA LYS A 44 -2.19 14.67 -5.86
C LYS A 44 -0.99 15.60 -5.62
N ASP A 45 -0.30 15.47 -4.49
CA ASP A 45 0.74 16.39 -4.06
C ASP A 45 2.08 16.19 -4.79
N ASN A 46 2.25 15.15 -5.59
CA ASN A 46 3.51 14.89 -6.28
C ASN A 46 3.69 15.63 -7.61
N GLY A 47 2.67 16.36 -8.08
CA GLY A 47 2.74 17.15 -9.31
C GLY A 47 3.00 16.34 -10.59
N THR A 48 2.86 15.02 -10.51
CA THR A 48 3.16 14.09 -11.58
C THR A 48 1.91 13.31 -11.92
N ASP A 49 1.34 13.58 -13.08
CA ASP A 49 0.20 12.83 -13.59
C ASP A 49 0.72 11.67 -14.43
N TYR A 50 0.53 10.44 -13.94
CA TYR A 50 0.79 9.24 -14.72
C TYR A 50 -0.32 9.04 -15.76
N ASP A 51 0.06 8.65 -16.97
CA ASP A 51 -0.89 8.31 -18.05
C ASP A 51 -1.04 6.82 -18.30
N THR A 52 -0.10 6.04 -17.76
CA THR A 52 -0.06 4.58 -17.92
C THR A 52 0.17 3.91 -16.58
N VAL A 53 -0.64 2.89 -16.28
CA VAL A 53 -0.51 2.11 -15.06
C VAL A 53 -0.35 0.64 -15.36
N VAL A 54 0.60 -0.01 -14.68
CA VAL A 54 0.74 -1.46 -14.64
C VAL A 54 0.04 -1.98 -13.39
N ILE A 55 -0.85 -2.93 -13.57
CA ILE A 55 -1.61 -3.60 -12.50
C ILE A 55 -1.34 -5.09 -12.58
N GLY A 56 -1.22 -5.75 -11.45
CA GLY A 56 -0.98 -7.18 -11.37
C GLY A 56 -0.40 -7.61 -10.04
N ALA A 57 0.05 -8.85 -9.98
CA ALA A 57 0.61 -9.45 -8.77
C ALA A 57 2.14 -9.27 -8.67
N SER A 58 2.79 -10.16 -7.93
CA SER A 58 4.24 -10.13 -7.70
C SER A 58 5.08 -10.19 -8.98
N HIS A 59 4.58 -10.87 -10.01
CA HIS A 59 5.27 -10.99 -11.29
C HIS A 59 5.33 -9.64 -11.99
N ALA A 60 4.20 -8.95 -12.14
CA ALA A 60 4.16 -7.60 -12.73
C ALA A 60 5.05 -6.61 -11.99
N ARG A 61 5.07 -6.69 -10.64
CA ARG A 61 5.93 -5.86 -9.80
C ARG A 61 7.40 -5.96 -10.18
N ALA A 62 7.87 -7.18 -10.47
CA ALA A 62 9.28 -7.49 -10.71
C ALA A 62 9.67 -7.53 -12.20
N SER A 63 8.71 -7.61 -13.12
CA SER A 63 8.97 -7.74 -14.56
C SER A 63 8.69 -6.47 -15.35
N SER A 64 7.81 -5.59 -14.85
CA SER A 64 7.36 -4.42 -15.61
C SER A 64 8.05 -3.15 -15.13
N ASP A 65 9.14 -2.82 -15.81
CA ASP A 65 9.92 -1.62 -15.55
C ASP A 65 9.28 -0.40 -16.23
N PRO A 66 8.77 0.59 -15.47
CA PRO A 66 8.16 1.78 -16.02
C PRO A 66 9.08 2.61 -16.92
N GLU A 67 10.39 2.65 -16.63
CA GLU A 67 11.33 3.38 -17.48
C GLU A 67 11.46 2.75 -18.87
N GLN A 68 11.47 1.43 -18.94
CA GLN A 68 11.52 0.73 -20.21
C GLN A 68 10.21 0.87 -21.00
N ILE A 69 9.07 0.85 -20.30
CA ILE A 69 7.76 1.10 -20.91
C ILE A 69 7.74 2.49 -21.54
N ASP A 70 8.10 3.51 -20.78
CA ASP A 70 8.08 4.90 -21.22
C ASP A 70 9.01 5.14 -22.41
N LYS A 71 10.21 4.58 -22.36
CA LYS A 71 11.19 4.70 -23.45
C LYS A 71 10.67 4.12 -24.77
N ASN A 72 9.87 3.04 -24.70
CA ASN A 72 9.38 2.37 -25.89
C ASN A 72 8.03 2.91 -26.37
N ALA A 73 7.18 3.35 -25.45
CA ALA A 73 5.80 3.76 -25.75
C ALA A 73 5.60 5.29 -25.73
N GLY A 74 6.57 6.05 -25.23
CA GLY A 74 6.43 7.51 -25.08
C GLY A 74 5.40 7.91 -24.02
N THR A 75 5.24 7.11 -22.99
CA THR A 75 4.27 7.26 -21.89
C THR A 75 4.94 7.75 -20.62
N TYR A 76 4.15 8.00 -19.58
CA TYR A 76 4.64 8.21 -18.23
C TYR A 76 3.96 7.21 -17.29
N SER A 77 4.66 6.12 -17.02
CA SER A 77 4.10 4.92 -16.41
C SER A 77 4.41 4.81 -14.92
N ILE A 78 3.53 4.10 -14.21
CA ILE A 78 3.74 3.62 -12.85
C ILE A 78 3.36 2.17 -12.71
N ASN A 79 4.10 1.42 -11.91
CA ASN A 79 3.79 0.05 -11.56
C ASN A 79 3.08 0.02 -10.18
N MET A 80 1.80 -0.32 -10.19
CA MET A 80 0.95 -0.42 -9.01
C MET A 80 0.69 -1.88 -8.60
N ALA A 81 1.41 -2.83 -9.18
CA ALA A 81 1.25 -4.24 -8.88
C ALA A 81 1.64 -4.58 -7.44
N ILE A 82 0.80 -5.34 -6.76
CA ILE A 82 0.94 -5.71 -5.35
C ILE A 82 1.04 -7.22 -5.21
N PRO A 83 2.05 -7.77 -4.51
CA PRO A 83 2.18 -9.21 -4.31
C PRO A 83 0.94 -9.82 -3.67
N GLY A 84 0.44 -10.90 -4.27
CA GLY A 84 -0.76 -11.57 -3.78
C GLY A 84 -2.07 -10.85 -4.08
N GLU A 85 -2.04 -9.84 -4.92
CA GLU A 85 -3.22 -9.10 -5.39
C GLU A 85 -4.17 -10.03 -6.16
N THR A 86 -5.46 -9.84 -5.95
CA THR A 86 -6.51 -10.52 -6.73
C THR A 86 -7.04 -9.58 -7.81
N VAL A 87 -7.79 -10.11 -8.79
CA VAL A 87 -8.43 -9.28 -9.82
C VAL A 87 -9.35 -8.22 -9.19
N LYS A 88 -10.02 -8.56 -8.10
CA LYS A 88 -10.87 -7.62 -7.37
C LYS A 88 -10.05 -6.50 -6.73
N ASP A 89 -8.92 -6.83 -6.13
CA ASP A 89 -8.00 -5.85 -5.55
C ASP A 89 -7.42 -4.94 -6.64
N SER A 90 -7.02 -5.54 -7.78
CA SER A 90 -6.54 -4.80 -8.97
C SER A 90 -7.54 -3.74 -9.44
N TYR A 91 -8.83 -4.08 -9.42
CA TYR A 91 -9.88 -3.12 -9.78
C TYR A 91 -9.86 -1.89 -8.86
N TYR A 92 -9.79 -2.08 -7.53
CA TYR A 92 -9.78 -0.96 -6.59
C TYR A 92 -8.49 -0.15 -6.61
N VAL A 93 -7.35 -0.80 -6.83
CA VAL A 93 -6.05 -0.11 -7.02
C VAL A 93 -6.11 0.75 -8.27
N LEU A 94 -6.67 0.23 -9.36
CA LEU A 94 -6.86 0.98 -10.60
C LEU A 94 -7.80 2.16 -10.39
N GLU A 95 -8.94 1.95 -9.76
CA GLU A 95 -9.93 3.00 -9.51
C GLU A 95 -9.35 4.14 -8.66
N GLU A 96 -8.60 3.81 -7.59
CA GLU A 96 -7.91 4.81 -6.77
C GLU A 96 -6.83 5.54 -7.57
N THR A 97 -6.10 4.84 -8.44
CA THR A 97 -5.08 5.46 -9.29
C THR A 97 -5.71 6.42 -10.31
N CYS A 98 -6.81 6.04 -10.94
CA CYS A 98 -7.56 6.89 -11.87
C CYS A 98 -8.20 8.11 -11.18
N ARG A 99 -8.50 8.00 -9.88
CA ARG A 99 -9.06 9.14 -9.12
C ARG A 99 -8.07 10.29 -9.00
N THR A 100 -6.79 10.02 -9.03
CA THR A 100 -5.73 11.00 -8.78
C THR A 100 -4.88 11.30 -10.00
N ASN A 101 -4.93 10.46 -11.04
CA ASN A 101 -4.15 10.60 -12.27
C ASN A 101 -5.05 10.46 -13.51
N ASP A 102 -4.67 11.07 -14.62
CA ASP A 102 -5.36 10.95 -15.92
C ASP A 102 -4.87 9.71 -16.70
N ILE A 103 -5.20 8.53 -16.18
CA ILE A 103 -4.78 7.25 -16.76
C ILE A 103 -5.48 7.02 -18.09
N LYS A 104 -4.70 6.79 -19.15
CA LYS A 104 -5.16 6.51 -20.52
C LYS A 104 -4.91 5.06 -20.91
N THR A 105 -3.88 4.45 -20.33
CA THR A 105 -3.45 3.10 -20.66
C THR A 105 -3.32 2.26 -19.40
N VAL A 106 -3.90 1.05 -19.43
CA VAL A 106 -3.77 0.07 -18.37
C VAL A 106 -3.09 -1.18 -18.93
N ILE A 107 -1.99 -1.58 -18.30
CA ILE A 107 -1.31 -2.84 -18.57
C ILE A 107 -1.68 -3.78 -17.44
N LEU A 108 -2.54 -4.75 -17.72
CA LEU A 108 -2.97 -5.76 -16.75
C LEU A 108 -2.18 -7.04 -16.97
N ASP A 109 -1.36 -7.40 -15.98
CA ASP A 109 -0.69 -8.69 -15.93
C ASP A 109 -1.64 -9.74 -15.32
N ILE A 110 -2.06 -10.68 -16.12
CA ILE A 110 -3.00 -11.72 -15.72
C ILE A 110 -2.21 -12.93 -15.22
N ASP A 111 -1.99 -12.98 -13.93
CA ASP A 111 -1.39 -14.15 -13.28
C ASP A 111 -2.41 -15.31 -13.21
N TYR A 112 -1.95 -16.52 -13.54
CA TYR A 112 -2.78 -17.73 -13.40
C TYR A 112 -3.27 -17.95 -11.96
N GLN A 113 -2.56 -17.45 -10.96
CA GLN A 113 -2.95 -17.54 -9.55
C GLN A 113 -4.28 -16.85 -9.25
N TYR A 114 -4.66 -15.84 -10.02
CA TYR A 114 -5.96 -15.18 -9.87
C TYR A 114 -7.15 -16.13 -10.01
N TYR A 115 -6.98 -17.20 -10.80
CA TYR A 115 -8.07 -18.14 -11.09
C TYR A 115 -8.10 -19.34 -10.16
N PHE A 116 -6.96 -19.71 -9.58
CA PHE A 116 -6.81 -20.94 -8.79
C PHE A 116 -6.74 -20.73 -7.30
N ASN A 117 -6.36 -19.55 -6.86
CA ASN A 117 -6.25 -19.24 -5.44
C ASN A 117 -7.46 -18.39 -4.99
N PRO A 118 -8.38 -18.96 -4.21
CA PRO A 118 -9.44 -18.15 -3.61
C PRO A 118 -8.80 -17.08 -2.71
N PRO A 119 -9.34 -15.85 -2.71
CA PRO A 119 -8.87 -14.80 -1.83
C PRO A 119 -8.97 -15.28 -0.37
N LYS A 120 -7.87 -15.21 0.36
CA LYS A 120 -7.81 -15.60 1.76
C LYS A 120 -8.21 -14.43 2.63
N GLU A 121 -9.03 -14.70 3.65
CA GLU A 121 -9.37 -13.72 4.67
C GLU A 121 -8.11 -13.20 5.37
N GLY A 122 -8.02 -11.89 5.58
CA GLY A 122 -6.89 -11.24 6.24
C GLY A 122 -5.58 -11.28 5.44
N PHE A 123 -5.66 -11.49 4.15
CA PHE A 123 -4.48 -11.60 3.31
C PHE A 123 -3.75 -10.26 3.17
N TYR A 124 -2.44 -10.34 2.87
CA TYR A 124 -1.50 -9.23 2.76
C TYR A 124 -2.03 -8.03 1.97
N THR A 125 -2.71 -8.28 0.85
CA THR A 125 -3.24 -7.24 -0.03
C THR A 125 -4.35 -6.42 0.61
N GLU A 126 -5.29 -7.07 1.32
CA GLU A 126 -6.36 -6.37 2.03
C GLU A 126 -5.79 -5.44 3.09
N GLN A 127 -4.73 -5.86 3.78
CA GLN A 127 -4.05 -5.04 4.77
C GLN A 127 -3.45 -3.79 4.16
N PHE A 128 -2.83 -3.92 2.99
CA PHE A 128 -2.16 -2.79 2.34
C PHE A 128 -3.16 -1.87 1.64
N ILE A 129 -4.06 -2.38 0.83
CA ILE A 129 -5.05 -1.56 0.12
C ILE A 129 -5.90 -0.79 1.12
N GLN A 130 -6.53 -1.48 2.07
CA GLN A 130 -7.38 -0.86 3.07
C GLN A 130 -6.62 0.13 3.96
N CYS A 131 -5.42 -0.21 4.41
CA CYS A 131 -4.67 0.64 5.32
C CYS A 131 -4.07 1.87 4.64
N GLN A 132 -3.80 1.81 3.34
CA GLN A 132 -3.07 2.85 2.62
C GLN A 132 -3.96 3.85 1.90
N MET A 133 -5.13 3.46 1.45
CA MET A 133 -6.07 4.40 0.83
C MET A 133 -6.48 5.50 1.81
N ASP A 134 -6.57 6.72 1.30
CA ASP A 134 -7.02 7.88 2.09
C ASP A 134 -8.44 7.62 2.66
N TRP A 135 -8.65 8.00 3.91
CA TRP A 135 -9.97 7.93 4.55
C TRP A 135 -11.04 8.76 3.83
N ARG A 136 -10.63 9.77 3.08
CA ARG A 136 -11.51 10.60 2.25
C ARG A 136 -11.84 9.98 0.90
N SER A 137 -11.16 8.91 0.50
CA SER A 137 -11.42 8.23 -0.75
C SER A 137 -12.71 7.41 -0.67
N TYR A 138 -13.62 7.63 -1.61
CA TYR A 138 -14.82 6.79 -1.74
C TYR A 138 -14.47 5.36 -2.12
N VAL A 139 -13.39 5.16 -2.88
CA VAL A 139 -12.88 3.85 -3.30
C VAL A 139 -12.53 2.98 -2.10
N LYS A 140 -11.91 3.57 -1.07
CA LYS A 140 -11.65 2.87 0.19
C LYS A 140 -12.92 2.32 0.83
N TRP A 141 -13.96 3.14 0.91
CA TRP A 141 -15.21 2.74 1.56
C TRP A 141 -15.97 1.71 0.74
N GLN A 142 -15.89 1.81 -0.58
CA GLN A 142 -16.45 0.82 -1.49
C GLN A 142 -15.71 -0.51 -1.37
N TYR A 143 -14.37 -0.48 -1.35
CA TYR A 143 -13.53 -1.66 -1.09
C TYR A 143 -13.91 -2.36 0.23
N ILE A 144 -14.04 -1.58 1.31
CA ILE A 144 -14.46 -2.10 2.62
C ILE A 144 -15.85 -2.76 2.53
N TYR A 145 -16.81 -2.06 1.93
CA TYR A 145 -18.18 -2.56 1.78
C TYR A 145 -18.24 -3.88 1.01
N ASP A 146 -17.56 -3.95 -0.13
CA ASP A 146 -17.55 -5.12 -1.00
C ASP A 146 -16.75 -6.31 -0.45
N ASN A 147 -15.96 -6.08 0.59
CA ASN A 147 -15.19 -7.12 1.29
C ASN A 147 -15.67 -7.37 2.73
N MET A 148 -16.78 -6.79 3.15
CA MET A 148 -17.28 -6.91 4.54
C MET A 148 -17.48 -8.35 5.02
N GLU A 149 -17.84 -9.27 4.14
CA GLU A 149 -17.97 -10.69 4.48
C GLU A 149 -16.63 -11.35 4.84
N ARG A 150 -15.51 -10.75 4.39
CA ARG A 150 -14.15 -11.25 4.61
C ARG A 150 -13.37 -10.44 5.63
N MET A 151 -13.87 -9.28 6.00
CA MET A 151 -13.18 -8.34 6.88
C MET A 151 -13.94 -8.16 8.18
N GLU A 152 -13.24 -8.34 9.30
CA GLU A 152 -13.79 -7.87 10.57
C GLU A 152 -13.77 -6.33 10.57
N ILE A 153 -14.93 -5.71 10.70
CA ILE A 153 -15.09 -4.25 10.73
C ILE A 153 -14.19 -3.57 11.78
N ARG A 154 -13.88 -4.28 12.86
CA ARG A 154 -12.94 -3.80 13.89
C ARG A 154 -11.55 -3.57 13.33
N ASN A 155 -11.10 -4.40 12.39
CA ASN A 155 -9.78 -4.29 11.76
C ASN A 155 -9.68 -3.07 10.85
N VAL A 156 -10.79 -2.60 10.30
CA VAL A 156 -10.84 -1.39 9.48
C VAL A 156 -10.37 -0.17 10.28
N PHE A 157 -10.80 -0.05 11.52
CA PHE A 157 -10.47 1.10 12.37
C PHE A 157 -9.17 0.93 13.16
N THR A 158 -8.78 -0.29 13.48
CA THR A 158 -7.61 -0.57 14.31
C THR A 158 -6.35 -0.89 13.53
N ARG A 159 -6.45 -1.08 12.21
CA ARG A 159 -5.35 -1.55 11.32
C ARG A 159 -4.62 -2.79 11.88
N ARG A 160 -5.30 -3.58 12.69
CA ARG A 160 -4.71 -4.68 13.45
C ARG A 160 -3.96 -5.69 12.56
N GLN A 161 -4.47 -5.93 11.36
CA GLN A 161 -3.86 -6.87 10.41
C GLN A 161 -2.51 -6.36 9.86
N ALA A 162 -2.33 -5.04 9.79
CA ALA A 162 -1.07 -4.43 9.40
C ALA A 162 -0.12 -4.20 10.59
N CYS A 163 -0.54 -4.55 11.82
CA CYS A 163 0.26 -4.37 13.02
C CYS A 163 1.15 -5.58 13.29
N THR A 164 2.36 -5.28 13.72
CA THR A 164 3.26 -6.28 14.32
C THR A 164 3.57 -5.85 15.74
N PHE A 165 3.50 -6.81 16.66
CA PHE A 165 3.74 -6.57 18.09
C PHE A 165 5.06 -7.19 18.58
N THR A 166 5.91 -7.65 17.68
CA THR A 166 7.27 -8.10 18.02
C THR A 166 8.17 -6.90 18.31
N PRO A 167 8.90 -6.86 19.42
CA PRO A 167 9.73 -5.71 19.79
C PRO A 167 10.76 -5.30 18.72
N SER A 168 11.35 -6.27 18.02
CA SER A 168 12.28 -6.01 16.90
C SER A 168 11.57 -5.26 15.78
N ASN A 169 10.43 -5.78 15.31
CA ASN A 169 9.69 -5.16 14.21
C ASN A 169 9.13 -3.79 14.59
N MET A 170 8.71 -3.60 15.86
CA MET A 170 8.28 -2.27 16.33
C MET A 170 9.43 -1.27 16.28
N LYS A 171 10.64 -1.69 16.70
CA LYS A 171 11.83 -0.87 16.61
C LYS A 171 12.13 -0.49 15.16
N ASP A 172 12.15 -1.47 14.27
CA ASP A 172 12.41 -1.28 12.84
C ASP A 172 11.36 -0.35 12.20
N ASN A 173 10.09 -0.50 12.53
CA ASN A 173 9.01 0.40 12.08
C ASN A 173 9.25 1.86 12.53
N ILE A 174 9.63 2.04 13.79
CA ILE A 174 9.89 3.38 14.34
C ILE A 174 11.12 3.99 13.65
N GLU A 175 12.21 3.25 13.51
CA GLU A 175 13.44 3.71 12.87
C GLU A 175 13.19 4.09 11.42
N GLN A 176 12.47 3.27 10.66
CA GLN A 176 12.11 3.58 9.27
C GLN A 176 11.25 4.85 9.17
N LYS A 177 10.21 4.99 10.01
CA LYS A 177 9.32 6.16 9.98
C LYS A 177 10.01 7.46 10.42
N LEU A 178 11.06 7.37 11.22
CA LEU A 178 11.87 8.51 11.64
C LEU A 178 13.00 8.79 10.65
N SER A 179 13.30 7.90 9.73
CA SER A 179 14.36 8.10 8.74
C SER A 179 14.05 9.26 7.81
N LYS A 180 15.10 9.91 7.32
CA LYS A 180 14.98 10.99 6.35
C LYS A 180 14.32 10.53 5.06
N GLY A 181 14.71 9.36 4.57
CA GLY A 181 14.16 8.74 3.37
C GLY A 181 12.65 8.50 3.45
N TYR A 182 12.13 8.13 4.61
CA TYR A 182 10.70 7.95 4.80
C TYR A 182 9.90 9.26 4.66
N LYS A 183 10.44 10.36 5.19
CA LYS A 183 9.80 11.70 5.13
C LYS A 183 9.91 12.35 3.76
N GLU A 184 11.02 12.13 3.09
CA GLU A 184 11.32 12.70 1.77
C GLU A 184 10.86 11.81 0.64
N ALA A 185 10.22 10.69 1.00
CA ALA A 185 9.81 9.70 0.03
C ALA A 185 10.97 9.06 -0.75
N ASP A 186 12.17 9.07 -0.19
CA ASP A 186 13.34 8.39 -0.72
C ASP A 186 13.27 6.90 -0.42
N ILE A 187 12.65 6.18 -1.34
CA ILE A 187 12.44 4.73 -1.26
C ILE A 187 13.53 3.92 -1.93
N TYR A 188 14.53 4.57 -2.52
CA TYR A 188 15.66 3.87 -3.15
C TYR A 188 16.51 3.06 -2.16
N SER A 189 16.33 3.31 -0.87
CA SER A 189 17.00 2.56 0.20
C SER A 189 16.21 1.36 0.73
N LEU A 190 15.01 1.09 0.22
CA LEU A 190 14.18 -0.02 0.69
C LEU A 190 14.49 -1.29 -0.08
N ASP A 191 15.25 -2.19 0.54
CA ASP A 191 15.34 -3.59 0.12
C ASP A 191 14.18 -4.36 0.74
N VAL A 192 13.29 -4.87 -0.10
CA VAL A 192 12.14 -5.67 0.33
C VAL A 192 12.11 -6.97 -0.47
N ASP A 193 11.94 -8.08 0.21
CA ASP A 193 11.80 -9.42 -0.41
C ASP A 193 12.94 -9.81 -1.38
N GLY A 194 14.17 -9.39 -1.10
CA GLY A 194 15.33 -9.71 -1.95
C GLY A 194 15.42 -8.91 -3.25
N GLY A 195 14.56 -7.91 -3.42
CA GLY A 195 14.58 -6.98 -4.54
C GLY A 195 15.00 -5.58 -4.12
N THR A 196 15.64 -4.86 -5.02
CA THR A 196 15.97 -3.43 -4.83
C THR A 196 14.89 -2.58 -5.50
N TYR A 197 14.33 -1.63 -4.75
CA TYR A 197 13.36 -0.70 -5.31
C TYR A 197 14.03 0.23 -6.34
N ALA A 198 13.54 0.19 -7.57
CA ALA A 198 14.10 0.94 -8.69
C ALA A 198 13.29 2.21 -9.05
N GLY A 199 12.22 2.50 -8.32
CA GLY A 199 11.35 3.65 -8.55
C GLY A 199 10.01 3.28 -9.19
N ARG A 200 9.03 4.17 -9.04
CA ARG A 200 7.70 4.06 -9.65
C ARG A 200 7.03 2.69 -9.50
N GLY A 201 7.23 2.06 -8.32
CA GLY A 201 6.65 0.75 -7.99
C GLY A 201 7.40 -0.47 -8.51
N TYR A 202 8.47 -0.29 -9.25
CA TYR A 202 9.26 -1.39 -9.80
C TYR A 202 10.32 -1.88 -8.80
N PHE A 203 10.44 -3.20 -8.67
CA PHE A 203 11.46 -3.87 -7.87
C PHE A 203 12.34 -4.73 -8.76
N TYR A 204 13.58 -4.34 -8.89
CA TYR A 204 14.58 -5.12 -9.58
C TYR A 204 15.03 -6.30 -8.71
N ILE A 205 14.77 -7.50 -9.17
CA ILE A 205 15.26 -8.74 -8.55
C ILE A 205 16.56 -9.12 -9.25
N LYS A 206 17.68 -9.15 -8.50
CA LYS A 206 18.95 -9.63 -9.07
C LYS A 206 18.81 -11.08 -9.49
N PRO A 207 19.20 -11.43 -10.73
CA PRO A 207 19.28 -12.83 -11.11
C PRO A 207 20.13 -13.60 -10.11
N VAL A 208 19.59 -14.65 -9.53
CA VAL A 208 20.40 -15.58 -8.72
C VAL A 208 21.31 -16.27 -9.73
N SER A 209 22.61 -16.00 -9.66
CA SER A 209 23.63 -16.75 -10.40
C SER A 209 23.73 -18.14 -9.77
N GLY A 210 22.75 -18.99 -10.04
CA GLY A 210 22.80 -20.42 -9.74
C GLY A 210 23.22 -21.12 -11.00
N GLU A 211 24.36 -21.79 -10.97
CA GLU A 211 24.62 -22.87 -11.90
C GLU A 211 23.41 -23.80 -11.84
N LEU A 212 22.70 -23.92 -12.95
CA LEU A 212 21.73 -25.01 -13.12
C LEU A 212 22.55 -26.29 -12.93
N ALA A 213 22.43 -26.89 -11.76
CA ALA A 213 22.98 -28.19 -11.52
C ALA A 213 22.34 -29.14 -12.53
N GLY A 214 23.11 -29.56 -13.52
CA GLY A 214 22.72 -30.48 -14.56
C GLY A 214 22.43 -31.88 -14.03
#